data_866cf59f17ee88933da8a92877d78300
#
_entry.id   866cf59f17ee88933da8a92877d78300
#
_cell.length_a   1.000
_cell.length_b   1.000
_cell.length_c   1.000
_cell.angle_alpha   90.00
_cell.angle_beta   90.00
_cell.angle_gamma   90.00
#
_symmetry.space_group_name_H-M   'P 1'
#
loop_
_entity.id
_entity.type
_entity.pdbx_description
1 polymer ?
#
loop_
_entity_poly.entity_id
_entity_poly.type
_entity_poly.pdbx_seq_one_letter_code
_entity_poly.pdbx_strand_id
1 'polypeptide(L)'
;MAIDTRHPREIRADIRRGRLSGVTAGLGPGHVQANLAVLPRDHAYDFLLFCQRNPRPCPLIEVTDVGSAEPVGVAPGADLRTDLPRYRIYKDGVLADEVTDATPYWRDDLVAFLLGCSFTFEWALLEAGIDLWHVKHGKNVAMWRTSIECRPAGAFRGPMVVSMRPIPAAQLSKAVTASARFPSAHGAPVHIGDPATIGIKDITRPDWGDPQPFGPGDVPVFWACGVTPQAVALESKPPFMLTHSPGHMFVTDLPNSALAAF
;
A
#
# COMPACT_ATOMS: atom_id res chain seq x y z
N MET A 1 -17.92 7.99 -2.62
CA MET A 1 -18.29 6.96 -1.62
C MET A 1 -18.45 7.66 -0.28
N ALA A 2 -19.43 7.29 0.53
CA ALA A 2 -19.50 7.83 1.90
C ALA A 2 -18.32 7.25 2.70
N ILE A 3 -17.73 8.07 3.60
CA ILE A 3 -16.69 7.62 4.54
C ILE A 3 -17.33 6.57 5.45
N ASP A 4 -16.74 5.37 5.50
CA ASP A 4 -17.21 4.29 6.37
C ASP A 4 -16.52 4.41 7.73
N THR A 5 -17.26 4.88 8.73
CA THR A 5 -16.78 5.16 10.09
C THR A 5 -16.84 3.96 11.04
N ARG A 6 -17.19 2.78 10.55
CA ARG A 6 -17.23 1.57 11.37
C ARG A 6 -15.85 1.20 11.92
N HIS A 7 -15.85 0.50 13.05
CA HIS A 7 -14.61 -0.01 13.62
C HIS A 7 -13.92 -1.00 12.68
N PRO A 8 -12.56 -1.01 12.58
CA PRO A 8 -11.81 -1.94 11.72
C PRO A 8 -12.24 -3.40 11.80
N ARG A 9 -12.56 -3.91 13.00
CA ARG A 9 -13.05 -5.30 13.19
C ARG A 9 -14.35 -5.60 12.44
N GLU A 10 -15.26 -4.62 12.38
CA GLU A 10 -16.54 -4.77 11.66
C GLU A 10 -16.29 -4.76 10.16
N ILE A 11 -15.39 -3.88 9.69
CA ILE A 11 -14.96 -3.82 8.28
C ILE A 11 -14.34 -5.15 7.88
N ARG A 12 -13.37 -5.69 8.64
CA ARG A 12 -12.74 -6.98 8.38
C ARG A 12 -13.77 -8.14 8.42
N ALA A 13 -14.70 -8.10 9.35
CA ALA A 13 -15.78 -9.11 9.42
C ALA A 13 -16.67 -9.11 8.16
N ASP A 14 -16.94 -7.94 7.58
CA ASP A 14 -17.70 -7.84 6.34
C ASP A 14 -16.88 -8.24 5.11
N ILE A 15 -15.58 -7.95 5.08
CA ILE A 15 -14.65 -8.47 4.08
C ILE A 15 -14.64 -10.00 4.10
N ARG A 16 -14.42 -10.62 5.26
CA ARG A 16 -14.41 -12.08 5.46
C ARG A 16 -15.70 -12.75 5.02
N ARG A 17 -16.84 -12.05 5.12
CA ARG A 17 -18.15 -12.54 4.67
C ARG A 17 -18.44 -12.25 3.19
N GLY A 18 -17.49 -11.66 2.45
CA GLY A 18 -17.66 -11.29 1.04
C GLY A 18 -18.62 -10.12 0.79
N ARG A 19 -18.98 -9.35 1.82
CA ARG A 19 -19.87 -8.17 1.69
C ARG A 19 -19.12 -6.93 1.24
N LEU A 20 -17.79 -6.91 1.41
CA LEU A 20 -16.88 -5.84 1.07
C LEU A 20 -15.72 -6.44 0.26
N SER A 21 -15.68 -6.17 -1.06
CA SER A 21 -14.65 -6.70 -1.97
C SER A 21 -14.00 -5.62 -2.84
N GLY A 22 -14.36 -4.35 -2.62
CA GLY A 22 -13.83 -3.20 -3.34
C GLY A 22 -12.58 -2.59 -2.70
N VAL A 23 -12.14 -1.45 -3.28
CA VAL A 23 -11.01 -0.66 -2.74
C VAL A 23 -11.31 -0.16 -1.33
N THR A 24 -10.26 -0.07 -0.50
CA THR A 24 -10.39 0.30 0.91
C THR A 24 -10.14 1.79 1.18
N ALA A 25 -9.89 2.60 0.13
CA ALA A 25 -9.80 4.05 0.27
C ALA A 25 -11.09 4.60 0.90
N GLY A 26 -10.96 5.38 1.99
CA GLY A 26 -12.10 5.94 2.71
C GLY A 26 -12.75 5.01 3.74
N LEU A 27 -12.22 3.80 3.97
CA LEU A 27 -12.66 2.91 5.04
C LEU A 27 -11.86 3.13 6.33
N GLY A 28 -12.49 2.94 7.49
CA GLY A 28 -11.86 2.97 8.80
C GLY A 28 -11.08 4.25 9.10
N PRO A 29 -11.71 5.45 9.05
CA PRO A 29 -11.03 6.72 9.29
C PRO A 29 -10.31 6.70 10.64
N GLY A 30 -9.09 7.27 10.66
CA GLY A 30 -8.28 7.33 11.87
C GLY A 30 -7.50 6.05 12.19
N HIS A 31 -7.63 4.99 11.38
CA HIS A 31 -6.90 3.74 11.54
C HIS A 31 -5.93 3.49 10.39
N VAL A 32 -4.81 2.84 10.72
CA VAL A 32 -3.78 2.49 9.77
C VAL A 32 -4.29 1.42 8.80
N GLN A 33 -4.06 1.63 7.51
CA GLN A 33 -4.21 0.59 6.50
C GLN A 33 -2.83 0.08 6.08
N ALA A 34 -2.70 -1.23 5.92
CA ALA A 34 -1.44 -1.87 5.61
C ALA A 34 -1.46 -2.60 4.27
N ASN A 35 -0.35 -2.50 3.55
CA ASN A 35 -0.03 -3.37 2.43
C ASN A 35 0.39 -4.74 2.97
N LEU A 36 0.10 -5.82 2.23
CA LEU A 36 0.48 -7.17 2.58
C LEU A 36 1.47 -7.73 1.56
N ALA A 37 2.54 -8.36 2.07
CA ALA A 37 3.42 -9.23 1.30
C ALA A 37 3.69 -10.49 2.12
N VAL A 38 3.56 -11.67 1.51
CA VAL A 38 3.75 -12.97 2.17
C VAL A 38 4.69 -13.82 1.33
N LEU A 39 5.68 -14.40 1.96
CA LEU A 39 6.77 -15.15 1.31
C LEU A 39 7.12 -16.40 2.12
N PRO A 40 7.70 -17.44 1.47
CA PRO A 40 8.31 -18.53 2.20
C PRO A 40 9.44 -18.02 3.12
N ARG A 41 9.61 -18.63 4.30
CA ARG A 41 10.59 -18.23 5.31
C ARG A 41 12.03 -18.17 4.76
N ASP A 42 12.35 -19.02 3.79
CA ASP A 42 13.70 -19.06 3.20
C ASP A 42 14.04 -17.77 2.41
N HIS A 43 13.00 -16.98 2.04
CA HIS A 43 13.12 -15.67 1.41
C HIS A 43 12.84 -14.51 2.37
N ALA A 44 12.31 -14.80 3.57
CA ALA A 44 11.82 -13.78 4.49
C ALA A 44 12.93 -12.85 5.00
N TYR A 45 14.12 -13.38 5.30
CA TYR A 45 15.24 -12.55 5.76
C TYR A 45 15.69 -11.56 4.68
N ASP A 46 15.84 -11.99 3.44
CA ASP A 46 16.23 -11.12 2.33
C ASP A 46 15.17 -10.05 2.08
N PHE A 47 13.88 -10.41 2.20
CA PHE A 47 12.79 -9.44 2.03
C PHE A 47 12.73 -8.46 3.22
N LEU A 48 12.95 -8.90 4.44
CA LEU A 48 13.08 -8.02 5.60
C LEU A 48 14.22 -7.00 5.41
N LEU A 49 15.38 -7.47 4.94
CA LEU A 49 16.52 -6.60 4.63
C LEU A 49 16.22 -5.65 3.47
N PHE A 50 15.44 -6.09 2.48
CA PHE A 50 14.94 -5.24 1.40
C PHE A 50 14.05 -4.12 1.95
N CYS A 51 13.09 -4.42 2.82
CA CYS A 51 12.24 -3.41 3.48
C CYS A 51 13.09 -2.43 4.31
N GLN A 52 14.03 -2.93 5.10
CA GLN A 52 14.94 -2.11 5.92
C GLN A 52 15.80 -1.17 5.07
N ARG A 53 16.23 -1.59 3.88
CA ARG A 53 17.01 -0.77 2.94
C ARG A 53 16.16 0.23 2.16
N ASN A 54 14.86 0.00 2.07
CA ASN A 54 13.90 0.78 1.30
C ASN A 54 12.69 1.21 2.15
N PRO A 55 12.92 1.94 3.26
CA PRO A 55 11.85 2.23 4.23
C PRO A 55 10.76 3.14 3.69
N ARG A 56 10.99 3.88 2.60
CA ARG A 56 9.97 4.72 1.99
C ARG A 56 8.94 3.92 1.19
N PRO A 57 9.30 3.06 0.21
CA PRO A 57 8.33 2.23 -0.49
C PRO A 57 7.84 1.04 0.34
N CYS A 58 8.63 0.56 1.31
CA CYS A 58 8.34 -0.62 2.12
C CYS A 58 8.47 -0.32 3.62
N PRO A 59 7.70 0.63 4.18
CA PRO A 59 7.78 0.97 5.60
C PRO A 59 7.16 -0.14 6.44
N LEU A 60 8.01 -0.91 7.11
CA LEU A 60 7.61 -2.10 7.87
C LEU A 60 6.82 -1.71 9.13
N ILE A 61 5.66 -2.34 9.33
CA ILE A 61 4.81 -2.18 10.52
C ILE A 61 4.89 -3.45 11.39
N GLU A 62 4.71 -4.62 10.79
CA GLU A 62 4.70 -5.89 11.50
C GLU A 62 5.21 -7.02 10.60
N VAL A 63 5.83 -8.03 11.20
CA VAL A 63 6.18 -9.31 10.57
C VAL A 63 5.61 -10.41 11.46
N THR A 64 4.89 -11.37 10.88
CA THR A 64 4.31 -12.47 11.63
C THR A 64 5.35 -13.56 11.94
N ASP A 65 5.06 -14.38 12.93
CA ASP A 65 5.75 -15.64 13.08
C ASP A 65 5.53 -16.56 11.87
N VAL A 66 6.46 -17.49 11.64
CA VAL A 66 6.38 -18.44 10.53
C VAL A 66 5.09 -19.27 10.64
N GLY A 67 4.32 -19.31 9.54
CA GLY A 67 3.05 -20.02 9.44
C GLY A 67 1.85 -19.24 9.99
N SER A 68 2.08 -18.21 10.84
CA SER A 68 0.99 -17.43 11.42
C SER A 68 0.30 -16.54 10.38
N ALA A 69 -1.02 -16.56 10.42
CA ALA A 69 -1.86 -15.63 9.66
C ALA A 69 -2.43 -14.49 10.52
N GLU A 70 -2.11 -14.45 11.82
CA GLU A 70 -2.58 -13.44 12.75
C GLU A 70 -1.55 -12.34 12.96
N PRO A 71 -1.87 -11.06 12.64
CA PRO A 71 -1.02 -9.92 12.92
C PRO A 71 -1.31 -9.40 14.35
N VAL A 72 -0.76 -10.09 15.34
CA VAL A 72 -1.06 -9.91 16.78
C VAL A 72 -0.80 -8.49 17.26
N GLY A 73 0.25 -7.84 16.76
CA GLY A 73 0.66 -6.50 17.20
C GLY A 73 -0.25 -5.38 16.71
N VAL A 74 -0.87 -5.52 15.52
CA VAL A 74 -1.66 -4.44 14.92
C VAL A 74 -3.14 -4.76 14.78
N ALA A 75 -3.55 -6.02 14.88
CA ALA A 75 -4.96 -6.44 14.79
C ALA A 75 -5.17 -7.82 15.44
N PRO A 76 -5.16 -7.94 16.78
CA PRO A 76 -5.39 -9.21 17.46
C PRO A 76 -6.73 -9.85 17.07
N GLY A 77 -6.72 -11.15 16.76
CA GLY A 77 -7.88 -11.92 16.31
C GLY A 77 -8.26 -11.72 14.84
N ALA A 78 -7.47 -11.00 14.06
CA ALA A 78 -7.65 -10.91 12.62
C ALA A 78 -7.00 -12.10 11.90
N ASP A 79 -7.42 -12.33 10.66
CA ASP A 79 -6.90 -13.40 9.81
C ASP A 79 -6.48 -12.82 8.44
N LEU A 80 -5.17 -12.76 8.20
CA LEU A 80 -4.61 -12.22 6.96
C LEU A 80 -4.99 -13.02 5.71
N ARG A 81 -5.58 -14.21 5.86
CA ARG A 81 -6.04 -15.04 4.74
C ARG A 81 -7.38 -14.58 4.17
N THR A 82 -8.21 -13.92 5.01
CA THR A 82 -9.61 -13.62 4.69
C THR A 82 -10.03 -12.17 4.97
N ASP A 83 -9.20 -11.39 5.66
CA ASP A 83 -9.54 -10.04 6.13
C ASP A 83 -9.04 -8.90 5.21
N LEU A 84 -8.54 -9.23 4.02
CA LEU A 84 -8.33 -8.28 2.93
C LEU A 84 -9.36 -8.54 1.82
N PRO A 85 -9.86 -7.49 1.14
CA PRO A 85 -10.88 -7.67 0.11
C PRO A 85 -10.41 -8.48 -1.10
N ARG A 86 -9.08 -8.43 -1.40
CA ARG A 86 -8.52 -9.09 -2.58
C ARG A 86 -7.01 -9.28 -2.49
N TYR A 87 -6.55 -10.44 -2.99
CA TYR A 87 -5.15 -10.87 -2.99
C TYR A 87 -4.66 -11.16 -4.38
N ARG A 88 -3.34 -11.06 -4.59
CA ARG A 88 -2.63 -11.48 -5.79
C ARG A 88 -1.61 -12.57 -5.44
N ILE A 89 -1.63 -13.64 -6.22
CA ILE A 89 -0.75 -14.79 -6.07
C ILE A 89 0.27 -14.77 -7.20
N TYR A 90 1.55 -14.73 -6.84
CA TYR A 90 2.66 -14.79 -7.79
C TYR A 90 3.37 -16.12 -7.66
N LYS A 91 3.70 -16.74 -8.81
CA LYS A 91 4.54 -17.94 -8.93
C LYS A 91 5.64 -17.64 -9.92
N ASP A 92 6.90 -17.82 -9.52
CA ASP A 92 8.07 -17.55 -10.37
C ASP A 92 8.02 -16.16 -11.04
N GLY A 93 7.54 -15.17 -10.32
CA GLY A 93 7.39 -13.78 -10.79
C GLY A 93 6.22 -13.53 -11.74
N VAL A 94 5.35 -14.50 -11.97
CA VAL A 94 4.16 -14.35 -12.81
C VAL A 94 2.92 -14.24 -11.91
N LEU A 95 2.05 -13.29 -12.21
CA LEU A 95 0.72 -13.22 -11.57
C LEU A 95 -0.09 -14.45 -12.00
N ALA A 96 -0.26 -15.40 -11.07
CA ALA A 96 -0.93 -16.67 -11.32
C ALA A 96 -2.42 -16.61 -11.02
N ASP A 97 -2.83 -15.82 -10.01
CA ASP A 97 -4.23 -15.72 -9.61
C ASP A 97 -4.53 -14.40 -8.89
N GLU A 98 -5.81 -14.00 -8.85
CA GLU A 98 -6.35 -12.94 -8.03
C GLU A 98 -7.62 -13.43 -7.33
N VAL A 99 -7.60 -13.48 -5.98
CA VAL A 99 -8.62 -14.14 -5.18
C VAL A 99 -9.12 -13.25 -4.04
N THR A 100 -10.28 -13.57 -3.48
CA THR A 100 -10.84 -12.92 -2.28
C THR A 100 -10.61 -13.72 -0.99
N ASP A 101 -10.13 -14.96 -1.11
CA ASP A 101 -9.76 -15.86 0.00
C ASP A 101 -8.41 -16.49 -0.31
N ALA A 102 -7.41 -16.20 0.53
CA ALA A 102 -6.04 -16.70 0.39
C ALA A 102 -5.79 -18.01 1.15
N THR A 103 -6.79 -18.54 1.86
CA THR A 103 -6.67 -19.78 2.66
C THR A 103 -6.09 -20.97 1.86
N PRO A 104 -6.51 -21.22 0.59
CA PRO A 104 -5.96 -22.32 -0.20
C PRO A 104 -4.47 -22.18 -0.57
N TYR A 105 -3.92 -20.98 -0.44
CA TYR A 105 -2.52 -20.67 -0.79
C TYR A 105 -1.63 -20.53 0.44
N TRP A 106 -2.24 -20.55 1.66
CA TRP A 106 -1.48 -20.40 2.89
C TRP A 106 -0.80 -21.70 3.29
N ARG A 107 0.45 -21.61 3.71
CA ARG A 107 1.30 -22.75 4.12
C ARG A 107 2.00 -22.42 5.43
N ASP A 108 2.42 -23.48 6.15
CA ASP A 108 3.08 -23.37 7.46
C ASP A 108 4.51 -22.79 7.38
N ASP A 109 5.06 -22.65 6.16
CA ASP A 109 6.38 -22.04 5.93
C ASP A 109 6.31 -20.54 5.58
N LEU A 110 5.13 -19.94 5.53
CA LEU A 110 4.97 -18.56 5.10
C LEU A 110 5.20 -17.55 6.23
N VAL A 111 5.75 -16.40 5.87
CA VAL A 111 5.92 -15.22 6.73
C VAL A 111 5.22 -14.05 6.07
N ALA A 112 4.35 -13.37 6.82
CA ALA A 112 3.63 -12.19 6.35
C ALA A 112 4.29 -10.90 6.84
N PHE A 113 4.37 -9.93 5.95
CA PHE A 113 4.90 -8.58 6.18
C PHE A 113 3.77 -7.58 5.98
N LEU A 114 3.48 -6.80 6.99
CA LEU A 114 2.57 -5.65 6.90
C LEU A 114 3.39 -4.38 6.76
N LEU A 115 3.10 -3.63 5.70
CA LEU A 115 3.81 -2.40 5.34
C LEU A 115 2.82 -1.23 5.34
N GLY A 116 3.25 -0.06 5.78
CA GLY A 116 2.42 1.13 5.81
C GLY A 116 1.89 1.52 4.43
N CYS A 117 0.73 2.15 4.41
CA CYS A 117 0.04 2.58 3.21
C CYS A 117 -0.23 4.08 3.23
N SER A 118 -0.19 4.72 2.06
CA SER A 118 -0.50 6.13 1.89
C SER A 118 -1.93 6.50 2.32
N PHE A 119 -2.86 5.54 2.33
CA PHE A 119 -4.23 5.78 2.83
C PHE A 119 -4.24 6.23 4.29
N THR A 120 -3.19 5.89 5.07
CA THR A 120 -3.02 6.38 6.44
C THR A 120 -2.82 7.90 6.50
N PHE A 121 -1.94 8.48 5.67
CA PHE A 121 -1.72 9.93 5.68
C PHE A 121 -2.78 10.71 4.86
N GLU A 122 -3.56 10.04 4.02
CA GLU A 122 -4.64 10.70 3.27
C GLU A 122 -5.64 11.39 4.19
N TRP A 123 -5.90 10.84 5.36
CA TRP A 123 -6.73 11.49 6.38
C TRP A 123 -6.14 12.83 6.82
N ALA A 124 -4.83 12.90 7.02
CA ALA A 124 -4.16 14.16 7.36
C ALA A 124 -4.21 15.18 6.20
N LEU A 125 -4.19 14.73 4.95
CA LEU A 125 -4.42 15.61 3.80
C LEU A 125 -5.85 16.15 3.77
N LEU A 126 -6.84 15.30 3.98
CA LEU A 126 -8.26 15.68 4.04
C LEU A 126 -8.54 16.65 5.20
N GLU A 127 -8.01 16.38 6.40
CA GLU A 127 -8.09 17.28 7.56
C GLU A 127 -7.40 18.63 7.31
N ALA A 128 -6.33 18.64 6.52
CA ALA A 128 -5.68 19.86 6.06
C ALA A 128 -6.45 20.61 4.97
N GLY A 129 -7.63 20.11 4.55
CA GLY A 129 -8.49 20.72 3.52
C GLY A 129 -7.99 20.47 2.09
N ILE A 130 -7.20 19.42 1.88
CA ILE A 130 -6.77 18.98 0.55
C ILE A 130 -7.75 17.92 0.05
N ASP A 131 -8.42 18.21 -1.05
CA ASP A 131 -9.37 17.30 -1.67
C ASP A 131 -8.64 16.14 -2.38
N LEU A 132 -9.11 14.92 -2.17
CA LEU A 132 -8.62 13.72 -2.84
C LEU A 132 -9.71 13.17 -3.77
N TRP A 133 -9.51 13.34 -5.06
CA TRP A 133 -10.52 12.99 -6.07
C TRP A 133 -10.92 11.51 -6.01
N HIS A 134 -9.94 10.60 -5.90
CA HIS A 134 -10.22 9.16 -5.85
C HIS A 134 -11.06 8.75 -4.64
N VAL A 135 -10.82 9.36 -3.47
CA VAL A 135 -11.63 9.12 -2.26
C VAL A 135 -13.08 9.60 -2.48
N LYS A 136 -13.26 10.81 -3.01
CA LYS A 136 -14.60 11.37 -3.29
C LYS A 136 -15.42 10.52 -4.29
N HIS A 137 -14.74 9.91 -5.28
CA HIS A 137 -15.41 9.19 -6.36
C HIS A 137 -15.40 7.67 -6.19
N GLY A 138 -14.90 7.14 -5.06
CA GLY A 138 -14.79 5.70 -4.81
C GLY A 138 -13.89 4.98 -5.83
N LYS A 139 -12.82 5.66 -6.26
CA LYS A 139 -11.83 5.18 -7.22
C LYS A 139 -10.56 4.77 -6.49
N ASN A 140 -9.70 4.02 -7.19
CA ASN A 140 -8.38 3.68 -6.67
C ASN A 140 -7.37 4.78 -7.04
N VAL A 141 -6.39 5.02 -6.17
CA VAL A 141 -5.30 5.96 -6.47
C VAL A 141 -4.48 5.46 -7.66
N ALA A 142 -4.07 6.37 -8.54
CA ALA A 142 -3.25 6.06 -9.70
C ALA A 142 -1.79 5.78 -9.28
N MET A 143 -1.18 4.72 -9.86
CA MET A 143 0.16 4.26 -9.50
C MET A 143 0.99 3.89 -10.74
N TRP A 144 2.31 4.17 -10.69
CA TRP A 144 3.25 3.89 -11.78
C TRP A 144 4.55 3.28 -11.25
N ARG A 145 5.13 2.40 -12.04
CA ARG A 145 6.55 2.04 -11.92
C ARG A 145 7.39 3.23 -12.37
N THR A 146 8.47 3.47 -11.64
CA THR A 146 9.40 4.56 -11.95
C THR A 146 10.75 4.03 -12.41
N SER A 147 11.65 4.94 -12.81
CA SER A 147 13.07 4.64 -13.03
C SER A 147 13.91 4.70 -11.73
N ILE A 148 13.27 4.95 -10.58
CA ILE A 148 13.95 4.98 -9.29
C ILE A 148 14.13 3.55 -8.81
N GLU A 149 15.38 3.07 -8.81
CA GLU A 149 15.69 1.72 -8.35
C GLU A 149 15.69 1.62 -6.82
N CYS A 150 15.07 0.55 -6.30
CA CYS A 150 15.20 0.16 -4.92
C CYS A 150 16.58 -0.43 -4.63
N ARG A 151 17.10 -0.20 -3.43
CA ARG A 151 18.36 -0.79 -2.98
C ARG A 151 18.19 -2.31 -2.82
N PRO A 152 18.92 -3.17 -3.55
CA PRO A 152 18.70 -4.59 -3.54
C PRO A 152 19.09 -5.26 -2.22
N ALA A 153 18.47 -6.43 -1.94
CA ALA A 153 18.81 -7.31 -0.82
C ALA A 153 18.57 -8.76 -1.22
N GLY A 154 19.60 -9.60 -1.16
CA GLY A 154 19.55 -10.96 -1.67
C GLY A 154 19.05 -11.00 -3.12
N ALA A 155 18.01 -11.78 -3.36
CA ALA A 155 17.37 -11.87 -4.67
C ALA A 155 16.45 -10.68 -4.99
N PHE A 156 16.02 -9.90 -4.00
CA PHE A 156 15.03 -8.83 -4.17
C PHE A 156 15.67 -7.58 -4.74
N ARG A 157 15.11 -7.13 -5.87
CA ARG A 157 15.46 -5.91 -6.60
C ARG A 157 14.27 -5.46 -7.45
N GLY A 158 14.28 -4.22 -7.89
CA GLY A 158 13.28 -3.68 -8.80
C GLY A 158 12.99 -2.21 -8.56
N PRO A 159 12.16 -1.62 -9.42
CA PRO A 159 11.84 -0.21 -9.36
C PRO A 159 10.89 0.12 -8.21
N MET A 160 11.03 1.33 -7.68
CA MET A 160 10.03 1.92 -6.80
C MET A 160 8.74 2.17 -7.58
N VAL A 161 7.61 1.79 -6.99
CA VAL A 161 6.29 2.24 -7.43
C VAL A 161 5.94 3.52 -6.67
N VAL A 162 5.30 4.46 -7.36
CA VAL A 162 4.74 5.68 -6.77
C VAL A 162 3.24 5.75 -6.96
N SER A 163 2.55 6.36 -6.00
CA SER A 163 1.16 6.79 -6.14
C SER A 163 1.11 8.30 -6.31
N MET A 164 0.22 8.82 -7.17
CA MET A 164 0.13 10.24 -7.48
C MET A 164 -1.21 10.82 -7.08
N ARG A 165 -1.15 12.06 -6.59
CA ARG A 165 -2.33 12.90 -6.42
C ARG A 165 -2.09 14.25 -7.07
N PRO A 166 -3.04 14.76 -7.88
CA PRO A 166 -3.03 16.15 -8.32
C PRO A 166 -3.26 17.05 -7.10
N ILE A 167 -2.38 17.98 -6.85
CA ILE A 167 -2.45 18.89 -5.70
C ILE A 167 -2.42 20.34 -6.21
N PRO A 168 -3.36 21.21 -5.83
CA PRO A 168 -3.27 22.62 -6.18
C PRO A 168 -1.95 23.24 -5.74
N ALA A 169 -1.30 24.00 -6.63
CA ALA A 169 0.04 24.58 -6.38
C ALA A 169 0.10 25.35 -5.04
N ALA A 170 -0.96 26.06 -4.68
CA ALA A 170 -1.06 26.79 -3.41
C ALA A 170 -1.10 25.88 -2.16
N GLN A 171 -1.37 24.58 -2.33
CA GLN A 171 -1.46 23.61 -1.24
C GLN A 171 -0.27 22.65 -1.16
N LEU A 172 0.73 22.78 -2.02
CA LEU A 172 1.89 21.88 -2.07
C LEU A 172 2.64 21.77 -0.74
N SER A 173 2.99 22.90 -0.13
CA SER A 173 3.70 22.92 1.16
C SER A 173 2.90 22.22 2.26
N LYS A 174 1.56 22.44 2.27
CA LYS A 174 0.65 21.80 3.20
C LYS A 174 0.61 20.28 2.99
N ALA A 175 0.54 19.81 1.73
CA ALA A 175 0.56 18.38 1.40
C ALA A 175 1.85 17.71 1.83
N VAL A 176 3.01 18.35 1.57
CA VAL A 176 4.32 17.86 2.00
C VAL A 176 4.40 17.75 3.52
N THR A 177 4.02 18.81 4.25
CA THR A 177 4.11 18.86 5.71
C THR A 177 3.17 17.83 6.36
N ALA A 178 1.92 17.72 5.88
CA ALA A 178 0.96 16.76 6.42
C ALA A 178 1.42 15.31 6.25
N SER A 179 1.88 14.93 5.06
CA SER A 179 2.32 13.56 4.78
C SER A 179 3.68 13.22 5.42
N ALA A 180 4.60 14.20 5.54
CA ALA A 180 5.91 14.01 6.16
C ALA A 180 5.84 13.50 7.60
N ARG A 181 4.74 13.77 8.31
CA ARG A 181 4.49 13.31 9.68
C ARG A 181 4.29 11.80 9.79
N PHE A 182 4.14 11.09 8.69
CA PHE A 182 3.88 9.65 8.65
C PHE A 182 4.99 8.86 7.93
N PRO A 183 6.23 8.85 8.47
CA PRO A 183 7.34 8.16 7.82
C PRO A 183 7.10 6.66 7.64
N SER A 184 6.38 6.01 8.57
CA SER A 184 5.96 4.61 8.49
C SER A 184 4.75 4.37 7.60
N ALA A 185 4.27 5.40 6.87
CA ALA A 185 3.27 5.31 5.82
C ALA A 185 3.76 6.10 4.57
N HIS A 186 5.02 5.89 4.18
CA HIS A 186 5.74 6.49 3.06
C HIS A 186 6.28 7.91 3.26
N GLY A 187 5.79 8.68 4.25
CA GLY A 187 6.30 10.01 4.57
C GLY A 187 6.04 11.07 3.50
N ALA A 188 6.98 12.00 3.36
CA ALA A 188 6.92 13.08 2.36
C ALA A 188 6.97 12.56 0.91
N PRO A 189 6.51 13.33 -0.08
CA PRO A 189 6.63 12.97 -1.50
C PRO A 189 8.06 12.63 -1.90
N VAL A 190 8.21 11.73 -2.85
CA VAL A 190 9.51 11.38 -3.47
C VAL A 190 9.79 12.25 -4.69
N HIS A 191 8.72 12.77 -5.33
CA HIS A 191 8.84 13.66 -6.49
C HIS A 191 7.63 14.60 -6.58
N ILE A 192 7.84 15.81 -7.10
CA ILE A 192 6.82 16.82 -7.37
C ILE A 192 7.11 17.41 -8.76
N GLY A 193 6.09 17.47 -9.62
CA GLY A 193 6.20 18.07 -10.95
C GLY A 193 6.36 17.04 -12.07
N ASP A 194 7.26 17.30 -13.02
CA ASP A 194 7.36 16.55 -14.27
C ASP A 194 7.56 15.04 -14.07
N PRO A 195 6.56 14.19 -14.44
CA PRO A 195 6.65 12.74 -14.30
C PRO A 195 7.76 12.08 -15.15
N ALA A 196 8.18 12.71 -16.24
CA ALA A 196 9.22 12.16 -17.11
C ALA A 196 10.57 12.03 -16.39
N THR A 197 10.86 12.89 -15.41
CA THR A 197 12.10 12.86 -14.62
C THR A 197 12.23 11.62 -13.74
N ILE A 198 11.12 10.93 -13.44
CA ILE A 198 11.09 9.66 -12.70
C ILE A 198 10.67 8.49 -13.59
N GLY A 199 10.78 8.66 -14.93
CA GLY A 199 10.56 7.60 -15.91
C GLY A 199 9.10 7.31 -16.28
N ILE A 200 8.15 8.12 -15.83
CA ILE A 200 6.73 7.98 -16.18
C ILE A 200 6.50 8.66 -17.54
N LYS A 201 6.21 7.86 -18.56
CA LYS A 201 6.05 8.34 -19.96
C LYS A 201 4.70 8.99 -20.22
N ASP A 202 3.65 8.48 -19.58
CA ASP A 202 2.27 8.94 -19.76
C ASP A 202 1.53 8.91 -18.41
N ILE A 203 1.30 10.11 -17.86
CA ILE A 203 0.62 10.28 -16.58
C ILE A 203 -0.89 9.93 -16.65
N THR A 204 -1.45 9.84 -17.85
CA THR A 204 -2.86 9.48 -18.04
C THR A 204 -3.09 7.96 -18.07
N ARG A 205 -2.01 7.16 -18.11
CA ARG A 205 -2.05 5.70 -18.20
C ARG A 205 -1.29 5.06 -17.04
N PRO A 206 -1.90 4.97 -15.85
CA PRO A 206 -1.27 4.32 -14.71
C PRO A 206 -1.08 2.81 -14.93
N ASP A 207 -0.03 2.23 -14.35
CA ASP A 207 0.17 0.78 -14.33
C ASP A 207 -0.88 0.09 -13.44
N TRP A 208 -1.36 0.78 -12.39
CA TRP A 208 -2.42 0.33 -11.49
C TRP A 208 -3.29 1.51 -11.04
N GLY A 209 -4.52 1.20 -10.65
CA GLY A 209 -5.49 2.19 -10.19
C GLY A 209 -6.19 2.93 -11.33
N ASP A 210 -6.87 4.01 -10.97
CA ASP A 210 -7.67 4.81 -11.90
C ASP A 210 -6.96 6.11 -12.24
N PRO A 211 -6.99 6.57 -13.52
CA PRO A 211 -6.46 7.88 -13.89
C PRO A 211 -7.10 9.00 -13.06
N GLN A 212 -6.30 9.98 -12.66
CA GLN A 212 -6.75 11.12 -11.88
C GLN A 212 -6.89 12.36 -12.80
N PRO A 213 -8.02 13.07 -12.80
CA PRO A 213 -8.14 14.33 -13.53
C PRO A 213 -7.32 15.44 -12.84
N PHE A 214 -6.79 16.35 -13.64
CA PHE A 214 -6.11 17.56 -13.14
C PHE A 214 -7.06 18.76 -13.21
N GLY A 215 -7.15 19.51 -12.13
CA GLY A 215 -7.75 20.84 -12.11
C GLY A 215 -6.78 21.93 -12.61
N PRO A 216 -7.29 23.15 -12.86
CA PRO A 216 -6.42 24.27 -13.23
C PRO A 216 -5.37 24.57 -12.14
N GLY A 217 -4.08 24.53 -12.51
CA GLY A 217 -2.98 24.80 -11.59
C GLY A 217 -2.61 23.66 -10.66
N ASP A 218 -3.16 22.46 -10.87
CA ASP A 218 -2.73 21.28 -10.14
C ASP A 218 -1.33 20.81 -10.58
N VAL A 219 -0.56 20.38 -9.61
CA VAL A 219 0.77 19.81 -9.80
C VAL A 219 0.72 18.34 -9.42
N PRO A 220 1.29 17.44 -10.23
CA PRO A 220 1.38 16.03 -9.85
C PRO A 220 2.38 15.86 -8.71
N VAL A 221 1.93 15.23 -7.63
CA VAL A 221 2.75 14.95 -6.45
C VAL A 221 2.80 13.43 -6.25
N PHE A 222 4.01 12.89 -6.14
CA PHE A 222 4.24 11.46 -6.13
C PHE A 222 4.81 11.01 -4.78
N TRP A 223 4.15 10.04 -4.17
CA TRP A 223 4.60 9.37 -2.95
C TRP A 223 5.05 7.94 -3.28
N ALA A 224 6.05 7.44 -2.55
CA ALA A 224 6.36 6.03 -2.60
C ALA A 224 5.11 5.19 -2.28
N CYS A 225 5.01 3.99 -2.83
CA CYS A 225 3.80 3.17 -2.74
C CYS A 225 4.12 1.73 -2.34
N GLY A 226 3.29 1.18 -1.46
CA GLY A 226 3.37 -0.22 -1.00
C GLY A 226 2.98 -1.27 -2.05
N VAL A 227 2.69 -0.87 -3.29
CA VAL A 227 2.65 -1.77 -4.46
C VAL A 227 4.07 -2.10 -4.95
N THR A 228 5.10 -1.41 -4.47
CA THR A 228 6.51 -1.72 -4.80
C THR A 228 6.85 -3.21 -4.64
N PRO A 229 6.45 -3.95 -3.56
CA PRO A 229 6.67 -5.39 -3.48
C PRO A 229 6.11 -6.19 -4.65
N GLN A 230 5.02 -5.76 -5.29
CA GLN A 230 4.47 -6.44 -6.47
C GLN A 230 5.34 -6.24 -7.71
N ALA A 231 5.87 -5.03 -7.93
CA ALA A 231 6.85 -4.78 -8.97
C ALA A 231 8.14 -5.59 -8.74
N VAL A 232 8.57 -5.67 -7.47
CA VAL A 232 9.72 -6.49 -7.04
C VAL A 232 9.46 -7.98 -7.26
N ALA A 233 8.24 -8.49 -7.02
CA ALA A 233 7.89 -9.88 -7.29
C ALA A 233 8.03 -10.23 -8.78
N LEU A 234 7.60 -9.34 -9.68
CA LEU A 234 7.72 -9.51 -11.13
C LEU A 234 9.18 -9.53 -11.59
N GLU A 235 10.04 -8.70 -10.97
CA GLU A 235 11.44 -8.55 -11.34
C GLU A 235 12.34 -9.62 -10.71
N SER A 236 12.13 -9.91 -9.43
CA SER A 236 12.96 -10.84 -8.64
C SER A 236 12.54 -12.30 -8.78
N LYS A 237 11.33 -12.55 -9.27
CA LYS A 237 10.77 -13.87 -9.57
C LYS A 237 10.90 -14.88 -8.42
N PRO A 238 10.45 -14.55 -7.18
CA PRO A 238 10.43 -15.53 -6.12
C PRO A 238 9.54 -16.72 -6.52
N PRO A 239 9.83 -17.94 -6.05
CA PRO A 239 9.04 -19.13 -6.41
C PRO A 239 7.58 -19.00 -5.97
N PHE A 240 7.33 -18.27 -4.89
CA PHE A 240 6.00 -17.92 -4.41
C PHE A 240 6.01 -16.56 -3.72
N MET A 241 5.01 -15.74 -3.99
CA MET A 241 4.69 -14.54 -3.23
C MET A 241 3.19 -14.27 -3.29
N LEU A 242 2.60 -13.95 -2.14
CA LEU A 242 1.22 -13.47 -2.05
C LEU A 242 1.25 -12.01 -1.61
N THR A 243 0.41 -11.17 -2.21
CA THR A 243 0.27 -9.76 -1.84
C THR A 243 -1.21 -9.38 -1.76
N HIS A 244 -1.51 -8.22 -1.16
CA HIS A 244 -2.79 -7.57 -1.39
C HIS A 244 -2.94 -7.20 -2.87
N SER A 245 -4.16 -7.11 -3.39
CA SER A 245 -4.41 -6.46 -4.68
C SER A 245 -4.33 -4.93 -4.52
N PRO A 246 -3.77 -4.17 -5.49
CA PRO A 246 -3.62 -2.71 -5.35
C PRO A 246 -4.92 -2.01 -4.96
N GLY A 247 -4.88 -1.22 -3.88
CA GLY A 247 -6.03 -0.52 -3.32
C GLY A 247 -6.92 -1.34 -2.37
N HIS A 248 -6.61 -2.63 -2.16
CA HIS A 248 -7.37 -3.54 -1.29
C HIS A 248 -6.58 -3.88 -0.03
N MET A 249 -6.49 -2.90 0.88
CA MET A 249 -5.59 -2.93 2.02
C MET A 249 -6.14 -3.73 3.19
N PHE A 250 -5.24 -4.16 4.08
CA PHE A 250 -5.62 -4.65 5.41
C PHE A 250 -5.92 -3.47 6.33
N VAL A 251 -7.11 -3.41 6.92
CA VAL A 251 -7.50 -2.36 7.87
C VAL A 251 -7.14 -2.85 9.28
N THR A 252 -6.16 -2.19 9.93
CA THR A 252 -5.66 -2.56 11.26
C THR A 252 -6.49 -1.93 12.38
N ASP A 253 -6.29 -2.39 13.63
CA ASP A 253 -6.82 -1.73 14.84
C ASP A 253 -5.90 -0.59 15.32
N LEU A 254 -4.74 -0.40 14.68
CA LEU A 254 -3.76 0.62 15.05
C LEU A 254 -4.25 2.02 14.66
N PRO A 255 -4.29 3.00 15.56
CA PRO A 255 -4.67 4.37 15.21
C PRO A 255 -3.57 5.05 14.36
N ASN A 256 -3.96 5.91 13.42
CA ASN A 256 -3.01 6.66 12.58
C ASN A 256 -1.98 7.44 13.40
N SER A 257 -2.36 7.96 14.57
CA SER A 257 -1.47 8.67 15.48
C SER A 257 -0.27 7.83 15.96
N ALA A 258 -0.40 6.50 15.97
CA ALA A 258 0.71 5.62 16.35
C ALA A 258 1.86 5.61 15.31
N LEU A 259 1.60 6.02 14.05
CA LEU A 259 2.61 6.14 13.01
C LEU A 259 3.06 7.59 12.77
N ALA A 260 2.48 8.56 13.49
CA ALA A 260 2.84 9.96 13.37
C ALA A 260 4.17 10.25 14.09
N ALA A 261 5.10 10.90 13.38
CA ALA A 261 6.29 11.52 13.98
C ALA A 261 5.97 12.99 14.35
N PHE A 262 6.42 13.42 15.51
CA PHE A 262 6.23 14.78 16.02
C PHE A 262 7.45 15.67 15.71
#